data_d61a52125584689b174db20388e61f50
#
_entry.id   d61a52125584689b174db20388e61f50
#
_cell.length_a   1.000
_cell.length_b   1.000
_cell.length_c   1.000
_cell.angle_alpha   90.00
_cell.angle_beta   90.00
_cell.angle_gamma   90.00
#
_symmetry.space_group_name_H-M   'P 1'
#
loop_
_entity.id
_entity.type
_entity.pdbx_description
1 polymer ?
#
loop_
_entity_poly.entity_id
_entity_poly.type
_entity_poly.pdbx_seq_one_letter_code
_entity_poly.pdbx_strand_id
1 'polypeptide(L)'
;MSGMTQGERKATSILASIFALRMLGLFMIIPVFALYGQKLEGATPALIGLAIGIYGLTQAVLQIPVGLWADRINRKLLIIVGLILFALGGAVAAVADSIWGVIVGRAIQGAGAISAVVMALLADLTREEQRTKAMSTIGMSIGMSFAVAFILGPLVAGHFGLSGLFWATSVLAILGLSLLHLVPQPTVIIKQHHDSYWQQFKQSLLHPELARLNAGIFILHLVMTASFVLLPHLLIEYAHLPASQHGWVYLPIVLGGFIAAVPAIIIAEKRRKIKQVFIFGISLMVLSLLVLAIEYQHYWGLLFGISLFFVAFNLLEALLPSLLSKIAPAGSKATAMGIYSSGQFFGAFCGGVL
;
A
#
# COMPACT_ATOMS: atom_id res chain seq x y z
N MET A 1 -6.43 31.76 -8.86
CA MET A 1 -6.95 30.39 -8.52
C MET A 1 -7.27 30.38 -7.04
N SER A 2 -8.54 30.25 -6.67
CA SER A 2 -8.97 30.17 -5.26
C SER A 2 -8.44 28.86 -4.65
N GLY A 3 -7.83 28.92 -3.45
CA GLY A 3 -7.39 27.73 -2.72
C GLY A 3 -8.56 26.82 -2.34
N MET A 4 -8.26 25.65 -1.71
CA MET A 4 -9.30 24.80 -1.12
C MET A 4 -10.13 25.57 -0.10
N THR A 5 -11.45 25.37 -0.13
CA THR A 5 -12.36 25.85 0.91
C THR A 5 -12.07 25.18 2.26
N GLN A 6 -12.58 25.74 3.35
CA GLN A 6 -12.42 25.13 4.67
C GLN A 6 -13.04 23.73 4.74
N GLY A 7 -14.21 23.52 4.09
CA GLY A 7 -14.87 22.23 4.00
C GLY A 7 -14.04 21.19 3.22
N GLU A 8 -13.49 21.58 2.08
CA GLU A 8 -12.62 20.71 1.27
C GLU A 8 -11.34 20.31 2.03
N ARG A 9 -10.69 21.27 2.73
CA ARG A 9 -9.51 20.98 3.56
C ARG A 9 -9.85 20.02 4.68
N LYS A 10 -10.96 20.27 5.40
CA LYS A 10 -11.42 19.39 6.48
C LYS A 10 -11.69 17.99 5.98
N ALA A 11 -12.46 17.84 4.90
CA ALA A 11 -12.74 16.54 4.29
C ALA A 11 -11.46 15.80 3.86
N THR A 12 -10.56 16.52 3.15
CA THR A 12 -9.28 15.95 2.68
C THR A 12 -8.42 15.48 3.85
N SER A 13 -8.24 16.31 4.89
CA SER A 13 -7.41 15.95 6.03
C SER A 13 -7.96 14.74 6.78
N ILE A 14 -9.28 14.69 7.02
CA ILE A 14 -9.90 13.57 7.74
C ILE A 14 -9.80 12.28 6.93
N LEU A 15 -10.14 12.31 5.62
CA LEU A 15 -10.04 11.12 4.77
C LEU A 15 -8.59 10.65 4.60
N ALA A 16 -7.63 11.57 4.50
CA ALA A 16 -6.22 11.24 4.49
C ALA A 16 -5.76 10.60 5.82
N SER A 17 -6.26 11.08 6.97
CA SER A 17 -5.97 10.47 8.27
C SER A 17 -6.56 9.07 8.40
N ILE A 18 -7.82 8.85 7.97
CA ILE A 18 -8.45 7.51 7.95
C ILE A 18 -7.61 6.54 7.10
N PHE A 19 -7.21 7.01 5.92
CA PHE A 19 -6.40 6.20 5.01
C PHE A 19 -5.01 5.91 5.58
N ALA A 20 -4.38 6.93 6.20
CA ALA A 20 -3.07 6.81 6.85
C ALA A 20 -3.08 5.79 7.99
N LEU A 21 -4.08 5.85 8.89
CA LEU A 21 -4.22 4.91 10.02
C LEU A 21 -4.36 3.46 9.51
N ARG A 22 -5.17 3.25 8.48
CA ARG A 22 -5.34 1.93 7.87
C ARG A 22 -4.04 1.43 7.22
N MET A 23 -3.36 2.29 6.46
CA MET A 23 -2.10 1.92 5.80
C MET A 23 -0.98 1.70 6.81
N LEU A 24 -0.94 2.48 7.88
CA LEU A 24 -0.01 2.27 9.00
C LEU A 24 -0.19 0.86 9.59
N GLY A 25 -1.44 0.47 9.90
CA GLY A 25 -1.75 -0.87 10.39
C GLY A 25 -1.31 -1.97 9.43
N LEU A 26 -1.53 -1.79 8.13
CA LEU A 26 -1.11 -2.75 7.11
C LEU A 26 0.42 -2.88 7.04
N PHE A 27 1.12 -1.74 6.97
CA PHE A 27 2.55 -1.71 6.73
C PHE A 27 3.38 -2.13 7.94
N MET A 28 2.89 -1.94 9.18
CA MET A 28 3.58 -2.39 10.39
C MET A 28 3.86 -3.90 10.42
N ILE A 29 3.03 -4.69 9.77
CA ILE A 29 3.15 -6.15 9.74
C ILE A 29 4.32 -6.59 8.85
N ILE A 30 4.55 -5.90 7.73
CA ILE A 30 5.49 -6.31 6.68
C ILE A 30 6.92 -6.55 7.20
N PRO A 31 7.56 -5.63 7.94
CA PRO A 31 8.97 -5.78 8.32
C PRO A 31 9.24 -6.81 9.43
N VAL A 32 8.20 -7.34 10.07
CA VAL A 32 8.35 -8.17 11.27
C VAL A 32 7.69 -9.54 11.19
N PHE A 33 6.68 -9.70 10.33
CA PHE A 33 5.86 -10.91 10.33
C PHE A 33 6.67 -12.17 9.99
N ALA A 34 7.60 -12.07 9.04
CA ALA A 34 8.45 -13.19 8.64
C ALA A 34 9.23 -13.82 9.82
N LEU A 35 9.61 -13.01 10.80
CA LEU A 35 10.33 -13.46 11.99
C LEU A 35 9.39 -13.95 13.10
N TYR A 36 8.39 -13.13 13.44
CA TYR A 36 7.50 -13.43 14.58
C TYR A 36 6.50 -14.52 14.26
N GLY A 37 6.11 -14.67 12.99
CA GLY A 37 5.19 -15.70 12.52
C GLY A 37 5.71 -17.13 12.67
N GLN A 38 7.03 -17.32 12.77
CA GLN A 38 7.65 -18.65 13.00
C GLN A 38 7.27 -19.27 14.34
N LYS A 39 6.84 -18.46 15.32
CA LYS A 39 6.43 -18.93 16.65
C LYS A 39 4.99 -19.45 16.70
N LEU A 40 4.22 -19.27 15.64
CA LEU A 40 2.83 -19.74 15.57
C LEU A 40 2.79 -21.26 15.35
N GLU A 41 1.78 -21.91 15.95
CA GLU A 41 1.55 -23.32 15.75
C GLU A 41 1.28 -23.65 14.27
N GLY A 42 1.95 -24.67 13.76
CA GLY A 42 1.85 -25.10 12.37
C GLY A 42 2.52 -24.15 11.35
N ALA A 43 3.34 -23.21 11.79
CA ALA A 43 4.04 -22.29 10.90
C ALA A 43 5.05 -23.04 10.02
N THR A 44 4.99 -22.77 8.72
CA THR A 44 6.00 -23.15 7.73
C THR A 44 6.37 -21.92 6.90
N PRO A 45 7.53 -21.86 6.26
CA PRO A 45 7.91 -20.73 5.42
C PRO A 45 6.83 -20.37 4.39
N ALA A 46 6.23 -21.36 3.73
CA ALA A 46 5.16 -21.18 2.76
C ALA A 46 3.89 -20.58 3.39
N LEU A 47 3.49 -21.04 4.59
CA LEU A 47 2.31 -20.50 5.28
C LEU A 47 2.55 -19.09 5.83
N ILE A 48 3.77 -18.78 6.27
CA ILE A 48 4.18 -17.42 6.65
C ILE A 48 4.06 -16.49 5.45
N GLY A 49 4.60 -16.89 4.31
CA GLY A 49 4.47 -16.13 3.06
C GLY A 49 3.00 -15.96 2.64
N LEU A 50 2.20 -17.02 2.74
CA LEU A 50 0.75 -16.95 2.48
C LEU A 50 0.05 -15.97 3.44
N ALA A 51 0.38 -15.97 4.73
CA ALA A 51 -0.20 -15.05 5.71
C ALA A 51 0.13 -13.57 5.38
N ILE A 52 1.33 -13.30 4.87
CA ILE A 52 1.70 -11.97 4.38
C ILE A 52 0.88 -11.59 3.15
N GLY A 53 0.80 -12.50 2.17
CA GLY A 53 0.21 -12.25 0.86
C GLY A 53 -1.31 -12.27 0.82
N ILE A 54 -1.99 -13.12 1.62
CA ILE A 54 -3.45 -13.36 1.54
C ILE A 54 -4.29 -12.09 1.67
N TYR A 55 -3.84 -11.13 2.48
CA TYR A 55 -4.43 -9.81 2.55
C TYR A 55 -4.48 -9.16 1.15
N GLY A 56 -3.38 -9.22 0.41
CA GLY A 56 -3.28 -8.69 -0.95
C GLY A 56 -4.24 -9.38 -1.91
N LEU A 57 -4.38 -10.69 -1.84
CA LEU A 57 -5.31 -11.45 -2.68
C LEU A 57 -6.77 -11.02 -2.45
N THR A 58 -7.22 -11.01 -1.20
CA THR A 58 -8.60 -10.61 -0.87
C THR A 58 -8.86 -9.16 -1.22
N GLN A 59 -7.90 -8.29 -0.98
CA GLN A 59 -7.96 -6.88 -1.38
C GLN A 59 -8.06 -6.73 -2.91
N ALA A 60 -7.22 -7.43 -3.68
CA ALA A 60 -7.21 -7.36 -5.14
C ALA A 60 -8.54 -7.81 -5.75
N VAL A 61 -9.09 -8.92 -5.24
CA VAL A 61 -10.36 -9.49 -5.71
C VAL A 61 -11.54 -8.59 -5.37
N LEU A 62 -11.59 -8.08 -4.13
CA LEU A 62 -12.74 -7.32 -3.64
C LEU A 62 -12.69 -5.83 -4.00
N GLN A 63 -11.53 -5.29 -4.38
CA GLN A 63 -11.38 -3.89 -4.75
C GLN A 63 -12.32 -3.47 -5.89
N ILE A 64 -12.47 -4.33 -6.91
CA ILE A 64 -13.30 -4.06 -8.08
C ILE A 64 -14.79 -4.09 -7.71
N PRO A 65 -15.37 -5.17 -7.12
CA PRO A 65 -16.78 -5.18 -6.74
C PRO A 65 -17.13 -4.10 -5.70
N VAL A 66 -16.27 -3.82 -4.73
CA VAL A 66 -16.51 -2.76 -3.74
C VAL A 66 -16.49 -1.38 -4.41
N GLY A 67 -15.60 -1.15 -5.39
CA GLY A 67 -15.59 0.05 -6.21
C GLY A 67 -16.91 0.24 -6.98
N LEU A 68 -17.45 -0.83 -7.56
CA LEU A 68 -18.76 -0.83 -8.24
C LEU A 68 -19.93 -0.54 -7.28
N TRP A 69 -19.87 -1.12 -6.09
CA TRP A 69 -20.89 -0.84 -5.06
C TRP A 69 -20.84 0.59 -4.55
N ALA A 70 -19.65 1.24 -4.58
CA ALA A 70 -19.50 2.63 -4.20
C ALA A 70 -20.28 3.63 -5.08
N ASP A 71 -20.68 3.21 -6.28
CA ASP A 71 -21.54 4.03 -7.17
C ASP A 71 -23.03 3.84 -6.88
N ARG A 72 -23.42 2.81 -6.12
CA ARG A 72 -24.81 2.44 -5.84
C ARG A 72 -25.19 2.53 -4.37
N ILE A 73 -24.22 2.41 -3.48
CA ILE A 73 -24.40 2.37 -2.02
C ILE A 73 -23.74 3.60 -1.40
N ASN A 74 -24.24 4.02 -0.26
CA ASN A 74 -23.63 5.13 0.49
C ASN A 74 -22.15 4.83 0.78
N ARG A 75 -21.26 5.67 0.25
CA ARG A 75 -19.79 5.49 0.36
C ARG A 75 -19.32 5.47 1.80
N LYS A 76 -19.92 6.27 2.70
CA LYS A 76 -19.56 6.20 4.12
C LYS A 76 -19.91 4.83 4.73
N LEU A 77 -21.05 4.26 4.36
CA LEU A 77 -21.43 2.92 4.83
C LEU A 77 -20.41 1.85 4.38
N LEU A 78 -19.95 1.91 3.13
CA LEU A 78 -18.93 1.00 2.64
C LEU A 78 -17.59 1.18 3.37
N ILE A 79 -17.21 2.43 3.69
CA ILE A 79 -16.02 2.70 4.50
C ILE A 79 -16.17 2.14 5.92
N ILE A 80 -17.34 2.30 6.55
CA ILE A 80 -17.65 1.72 7.87
C ILE A 80 -17.49 0.22 7.84
N VAL A 81 -18.15 -0.46 6.90
CA VAL A 81 -18.07 -1.93 6.77
C VAL A 81 -16.63 -2.38 6.54
N GLY A 82 -15.90 -1.71 5.66
CA GLY A 82 -14.51 -2.04 5.38
C GLY A 82 -13.57 -1.85 6.57
N LEU A 83 -13.73 -0.78 7.36
CA LEU A 83 -12.96 -0.55 8.58
C LEU A 83 -13.32 -1.55 9.68
N ILE A 84 -14.60 -1.92 9.81
CA ILE A 84 -15.05 -2.98 10.74
C ILE A 84 -14.42 -4.32 10.34
N LEU A 85 -14.46 -4.70 9.06
CA LEU A 85 -13.81 -5.93 8.58
C LEU A 85 -12.31 -5.90 8.86
N PHE A 86 -11.63 -4.76 8.63
CA PHE A 86 -10.22 -4.63 8.92
C PHE A 86 -9.93 -4.78 10.42
N ALA A 87 -10.73 -4.17 11.30
CA ALA A 87 -10.60 -4.31 12.76
C ALA A 87 -10.87 -5.74 13.23
N LEU A 88 -11.94 -6.37 12.76
CA LEU A 88 -12.29 -7.75 13.10
C LEU A 88 -11.22 -8.74 12.64
N GLY A 89 -10.72 -8.57 11.42
CA GLY A 89 -9.62 -9.41 10.91
C GLY A 89 -8.34 -9.25 11.73
N GLY A 90 -8.04 -8.03 12.20
CA GLY A 90 -6.95 -7.78 13.14
C GLY A 90 -7.16 -8.47 14.48
N ALA A 91 -8.36 -8.38 15.05
CA ALA A 91 -8.70 -9.05 16.30
C ALA A 91 -8.62 -10.58 16.18
N VAL A 92 -9.13 -11.17 15.08
CA VAL A 92 -9.02 -12.60 14.80
C VAL A 92 -7.55 -13.03 14.73
N ALA A 93 -6.71 -12.27 14.01
CA ALA A 93 -5.29 -12.57 13.91
C ALA A 93 -4.55 -12.37 15.25
N ALA A 94 -5.00 -11.43 16.09
CA ALA A 94 -4.39 -11.12 17.38
C ALA A 94 -4.60 -12.22 18.43
N VAL A 95 -5.75 -12.90 18.39
CA VAL A 95 -6.08 -13.99 19.33
C VAL A 95 -5.71 -15.37 18.80
N ALA A 96 -5.18 -15.45 17.59
CA ALA A 96 -4.83 -16.72 16.95
C ALA A 96 -3.48 -17.25 17.46
N ASP A 97 -3.47 -18.50 17.90
CA ASP A 97 -2.26 -19.23 18.30
C ASP A 97 -1.62 -19.98 17.10
N SER A 98 -2.41 -20.24 16.05
CA SER A 98 -1.98 -20.94 14.85
C SER A 98 -1.80 -20.03 13.63
N ILE A 99 -0.93 -20.44 12.71
CA ILE A 99 -0.72 -19.74 11.44
C ILE A 99 -2.01 -19.65 10.61
N TRP A 100 -2.88 -20.66 10.66
CA TRP A 100 -4.15 -20.68 9.94
C TRP A 100 -5.13 -19.63 10.46
N GLY A 101 -5.21 -19.44 11.78
CA GLY A 101 -6.02 -18.38 12.38
C GLY A 101 -5.56 -16.99 11.93
N VAL A 102 -4.24 -16.79 11.85
CA VAL A 102 -3.67 -15.53 11.31
C VAL A 102 -3.99 -15.36 9.82
N ILE A 103 -3.88 -16.42 9.00
CA ILE A 103 -4.25 -16.38 7.57
C ILE A 103 -5.71 -15.95 7.41
N VAL A 104 -6.63 -16.52 8.18
CA VAL A 104 -8.06 -16.14 8.17
C VAL A 104 -8.24 -14.68 8.57
N GLY A 105 -7.62 -14.23 9.66
CA GLY A 105 -7.67 -12.85 10.10
C GLY A 105 -7.15 -11.89 9.03
N ARG A 106 -6.05 -12.23 8.37
CA ARG A 106 -5.46 -11.44 7.27
C ARG A 106 -6.36 -11.41 6.04
N ALA A 107 -7.02 -12.52 5.70
CA ALA A 107 -8.00 -12.55 4.61
C ALA A 107 -9.20 -11.63 4.90
N ILE A 108 -9.71 -11.64 6.14
CA ILE A 108 -10.78 -10.74 6.58
C ILE A 108 -10.32 -9.28 6.52
N GLN A 109 -9.09 -8.97 6.98
CA GLN A 109 -8.53 -7.62 6.87
C GLN A 109 -8.48 -7.13 5.41
N GLY A 110 -8.06 -7.98 4.48
CA GLY A 110 -8.02 -7.66 3.05
C GLY A 110 -9.41 -7.45 2.44
N ALA A 111 -10.43 -8.11 2.97
CA ALA A 111 -11.82 -7.91 2.55
C ALA A 111 -12.34 -6.48 2.86
N GLY A 112 -11.70 -5.77 3.79
CA GLY A 112 -11.96 -4.36 4.04
C GLY A 112 -11.43 -3.42 2.95
N ALA A 113 -11.69 -3.68 1.69
CA ALA A 113 -11.17 -2.98 0.51
C ALA A 113 -11.81 -1.59 0.30
N ILE A 114 -11.40 -0.58 1.08
CA ILE A 114 -11.99 0.77 1.04
C ILE A 114 -11.22 1.78 0.17
N SER A 115 -10.09 1.44 -0.39
CA SER A 115 -9.21 2.41 -1.07
C SER A 115 -9.92 3.19 -2.19
N ALA A 116 -10.60 2.47 -3.09
CA ALA A 116 -11.38 3.10 -4.17
C ALA A 116 -12.55 3.94 -3.63
N VAL A 117 -13.20 3.48 -2.55
CA VAL A 117 -14.35 4.16 -1.95
C VAL A 117 -13.95 5.49 -1.29
N VAL A 118 -12.82 5.51 -0.57
CA VAL A 118 -12.26 6.72 0.05
C VAL A 118 -11.89 7.74 -1.02
N MET A 119 -11.23 7.31 -2.11
CA MET A 119 -10.88 8.20 -3.22
C MET A 119 -12.12 8.74 -3.93
N ALA A 120 -13.16 7.93 -4.11
CA ALA A 120 -14.41 8.36 -4.68
C ALA A 120 -15.15 9.36 -3.76
N LEU A 121 -15.19 9.12 -2.44
CA LEU A 121 -15.78 10.05 -1.48
C LEU A 121 -15.02 11.38 -1.45
N LEU A 122 -13.69 11.34 -1.51
CA LEU A 122 -12.87 12.55 -1.59
C LEU A 122 -13.18 13.35 -2.85
N ALA A 123 -13.35 12.68 -3.99
CA ALA A 123 -13.70 13.34 -5.25
C ALA A 123 -15.06 14.02 -5.21
N ASP A 124 -16.04 13.47 -4.45
CA ASP A 124 -17.35 14.10 -4.27
C ASP A 124 -17.30 15.34 -3.36
N LEU A 125 -16.38 15.36 -2.41
CA LEU A 125 -16.24 16.42 -1.42
C LEU A 125 -15.28 17.53 -1.84
N THR A 126 -14.69 17.42 -3.05
CA THR A 126 -13.71 18.38 -3.57
C THR A 126 -14.09 18.81 -4.98
N ARG A 127 -13.94 20.12 -5.25
CA ARG A 127 -14.12 20.68 -6.61
C ARG A 127 -13.08 20.09 -7.56
N GLU A 128 -13.39 20.04 -8.83
CA GLU A 128 -12.56 19.43 -9.87
C GLU A 128 -11.14 20.03 -9.88
N GLU A 129 -11.02 21.36 -9.75
CA GLU A 129 -9.74 22.09 -9.76
C GLU A 129 -8.87 21.78 -8.54
N GLN A 130 -9.45 21.31 -7.43
CA GLN A 130 -8.75 20.97 -6.19
C GLN A 130 -8.55 19.46 -5.99
N ARG A 131 -9.19 18.63 -6.81
CA ARG A 131 -9.21 17.17 -6.68
C ARG A 131 -7.82 16.56 -6.74
N THR A 132 -6.97 17.01 -7.68
CA THR A 132 -5.58 16.53 -7.78
C THR A 132 -4.79 16.80 -6.51
N LYS A 133 -4.94 17.99 -5.92
CA LYS A 133 -4.27 18.35 -4.67
C LYS A 133 -4.77 17.51 -3.50
N ALA A 134 -6.07 17.26 -3.41
CA ALA A 134 -6.66 16.42 -2.38
C ALA A 134 -6.15 14.97 -2.48
N MET A 135 -6.13 14.39 -3.68
CA MET A 135 -5.60 13.04 -3.93
C MET A 135 -4.11 12.93 -3.63
N SER A 136 -3.32 13.97 -3.95
CA SER A 136 -1.90 14.02 -3.59
C SER A 136 -1.69 14.04 -2.07
N THR A 137 -2.59 14.66 -1.30
CA THR A 137 -2.53 14.63 0.17
C THR A 137 -2.72 13.21 0.71
N ILE A 138 -3.65 12.42 0.14
CA ILE A 138 -3.78 10.99 0.48
C ILE A 138 -2.49 10.24 0.11
N GLY A 139 -1.95 10.43 -1.10
CA GLY A 139 -0.71 9.79 -1.53
C GLY A 139 0.46 10.08 -0.57
N MET A 140 0.63 11.33 -0.14
CA MET A 140 1.64 11.69 0.86
C MET A 140 1.39 11.01 2.22
N SER A 141 0.12 10.88 2.64
CA SER A 141 -0.22 10.21 3.90
C SER A 141 0.11 8.72 3.87
N ILE A 142 -0.01 8.06 2.71
CA ILE A 142 0.41 6.66 2.52
C ILE A 142 1.91 6.52 2.69
N GLY A 143 2.69 7.37 2.01
CA GLY A 143 4.15 7.36 2.11
C GLY A 143 4.65 7.62 3.53
N MET A 144 4.02 8.57 4.24
CA MET A 144 4.32 8.83 5.65
C MET A 144 3.98 7.62 6.54
N SER A 145 2.81 7.00 6.32
CA SER A 145 2.40 5.79 7.06
C SER A 145 3.38 4.64 6.83
N PHE A 146 3.88 4.48 5.61
CA PHE A 146 4.89 3.49 5.28
C PHE A 146 6.17 3.73 6.08
N ALA A 147 6.72 4.94 6.07
CA ALA A 147 7.93 5.28 6.82
C ALA A 147 7.76 5.07 8.33
N VAL A 148 6.62 5.51 8.91
CA VAL A 148 6.31 5.35 10.33
C VAL A 148 6.13 3.87 10.71
N ALA A 149 5.54 3.07 9.83
CA ALA A 149 5.32 1.64 10.04
C ALA A 149 6.62 0.85 10.26
N PHE A 150 7.69 1.23 9.57
CA PHE A 150 8.99 0.60 9.70
C PHE A 150 9.67 0.85 11.06
N ILE A 151 9.24 1.88 11.79
CA ILE A 151 9.65 2.14 13.16
C ILE A 151 8.71 1.43 14.13
N LEU A 152 7.41 1.68 13.98
CA LEU A 152 6.41 1.19 14.93
C LEU A 152 6.23 -0.33 14.86
N GLY A 153 6.36 -0.93 13.67
CA GLY A 153 6.22 -2.38 13.50
C GLY A 153 7.19 -3.17 14.40
N PRO A 154 8.51 -3.03 14.23
CA PRO A 154 9.50 -3.69 15.09
C PRO A 154 9.37 -3.32 16.57
N LEU A 155 9.03 -2.06 16.88
CA LEU A 155 8.89 -1.57 18.25
C LEU A 155 7.70 -2.21 18.96
N VAL A 156 6.53 -2.23 18.31
CA VAL A 156 5.32 -2.88 18.86
C VAL A 156 5.51 -4.39 18.96
N ALA A 157 6.04 -5.02 17.92
CA ALA A 157 6.28 -6.47 17.92
C ALA A 157 7.33 -6.89 18.96
N GLY A 158 8.34 -6.05 19.21
CA GLY A 158 9.38 -6.30 20.21
C GLY A 158 8.86 -6.28 21.65
N HIS A 159 7.88 -5.42 21.97
CA HIS A 159 7.32 -5.31 23.32
C HIS A 159 6.08 -6.18 23.53
N PHE A 160 5.21 -6.30 22.52
CA PHE A 160 3.89 -6.93 22.64
C PHE A 160 3.71 -8.16 21.75
N GLY A 161 4.76 -8.56 21.04
CA GLY A 161 4.71 -9.69 20.12
C GLY A 161 3.79 -9.47 18.91
N LEU A 162 3.50 -10.56 18.20
CA LEU A 162 2.66 -10.54 17.00
C LEU A 162 1.19 -10.21 17.35
N SER A 163 0.69 -10.72 18.47
CA SER A 163 -0.66 -10.42 18.97
C SER A 163 -0.86 -8.92 19.20
N GLY A 164 0.09 -8.27 19.87
CA GLY A 164 0.05 -6.82 20.10
C GLY A 164 0.09 -6.01 18.82
N LEU A 165 0.83 -6.48 17.81
CA LEU A 165 0.87 -5.85 16.49
C LEU A 165 -0.51 -5.90 15.81
N PHE A 166 -1.20 -7.04 15.83
CA PHE A 166 -2.54 -7.17 15.26
C PHE A 166 -3.60 -6.41 16.06
N TRP A 167 -3.50 -6.35 17.40
CA TRP A 167 -4.35 -5.47 18.20
C TRP A 167 -4.14 -4.00 17.84
N ALA A 168 -2.91 -3.58 17.63
CA ALA A 168 -2.63 -2.21 17.18
C ALA A 168 -3.33 -1.90 15.85
N THR A 169 -3.32 -2.84 14.87
CA THR A 169 -4.06 -2.63 13.61
C THR A 169 -5.56 -2.45 13.83
N SER A 170 -6.15 -3.21 14.74
CA SER A 170 -7.58 -3.10 15.09
C SER A 170 -7.90 -1.75 15.73
N VAL A 171 -7.07 -1.30 16.67
CA VAL A 171 -7.21 0.02 17.31
C VAL A 171 -7.12 1.14 16.29
N LEU A 172 -6.14 1.09 15.37
CA LEU A 172 -5.99 2.08 14.32
C LEU A 172 -7.22 2.14 13.39
N ALA A 173 -7.84 0.97 13.08
CA ALA A 173 -9.07 0.92 12.30
C ALA A 173 -10.27 1.54 13.06
N ILE A 174 -10.40 1.29 14.36
CA ILE A 174 -11.45 1.88 15.21
C ILE A 174 -11.26 3.40 15.32
N LEU A 175 -10.03 3.88 15.45
CA LEU A 175 -9.72 5.30 15.40
C LEU A 175 -10.11 5.90 14.03
N GLY A 176 -9.81 5.22 12.93
CA GLY A 176 -10.25 5.62 11.59
C GLY A 176 -11.78 5.69 11.48
N LEU A 177 -12.49 4.71 12.06
CA LEU A 177 -13.95 4.67 12.12
C LEU A 177 -14.51 5.88 12.91
N SER A 178 -13.91 6.23 14.03
CA SER A 178 -14.28 7.39 14.85
C SER A 178 -14.12 8.70 14.07
N LEU A 179 -13.05 8.84 13.29
CA LEU A 179 -12.82 10.02 12.45
C LEU A 179 -13.88 10.19 11.34
N LEU A 180 -14.47 9.10 10.88
CA LEU A 180 -15.43 9.14 9.76
C LEU A 180 -16.71 9.97 10.10
N HIS A 181 -17.08 10.08 11.36
CA HIS A 181 -18.20 10.93 11.80
C HIS A 181 -17.96 12.41 11.51
N LEU A 182 -16.69 12.83 11.45
CA LEU A 182 -16.32 14.22 11.19
C LEU A 182 -16.31 14.57 9.69
N VAL A 183 -16.40 13.57 8.81
CA VAL A 183 -16.45 13.78 7.36
C VAL A 183 -17.82 14.34 6.98
N PRO A 184 -17.89 15.45 6.21
CA PRO A 184 -19.15 16.00 5.73
C PRO A 184 -19.98 14.97 4.94
N GLN A 185 -21.29 15.11 4.96
CA GLN A 185 -22.16 14.33 4.07
C GLN A 185 -21.99 14.86 2.65
N PRO A 186 -21.71 14.02 1.64
CA PRO A 186 -21.73 14.46 0.27
C PRO A 186 -23.17 14.82 -0.11
N THR A 187 -23.36 15.97 -0.72
CA THR A 187 -24.61 16.32 -1.41
C THR A 187 -24.64 15.55 -2.74
N VAL A 188 -25.01 14.27 -2.69
CA VAL A 188 -24.83 13.36 -3.83
C VAL A 188 -25.97 13.54 -4.82
N ILE A 189 -25.60 13.95 -6.02
CA ILE A 189 -26.28 13.55 -7.24
C ILE A 189 -25.59 12.24 -7.67
N ILE A 190 -26.27 11.10 -7.52
CA ILE A 190 -25.85 9.84 -8.14
C ILE A 190 -25.92 10.07 -9.66
N LYS A 191 -24.78 10.41 -10.27
CA LYS A 191 -24.69 10.47 -11.73
C LYS A 191 -24.74 9.01 -12.21
N GLN A 192 -25.89 8.62 -12.76
CA GLN A 192 -26.00 7.42 -13.57
C GLN A 192 -25.07 7.60 -14.77
N HIS A 193 -23.92 6.96 -14.76
CA HIS A 193 -23.10 6.80 -15.96
C HIS A 193 -23.78 5.74 -16.84
N HIS A 194 -24.26 6.17 -18.00
CA HIS A 194 -24.91 5.29 -18.99
C HIS A 194 -23.93 4.34 -19.72
N ASP A 195 -22.63 4.55 -19.60
CA ASP A 195 -21.64 3.67 -20.25
C ASP A 195 -21.47 2.41 -19.43
N SER A 196 -21.54 1.26 -20.10
CA SER A 196 -21.32 -0.03 -19.47
C SER A 196 -19.94 -0.07 -18.83
N TYR A 197 -19.91 -0.15 -17.48
CA TYR A 197 -18.66 -0.32 -16.70
C TYR A 197 -17.79 -1.45 -17.26
N TRP A 198 -18.41 -2.53 -17.73
CA TRP A 198 -17.70 -3.65 -18.37
C TRP A 198 -16.94 -3.24 -19.64
N GLN A 199 -17.46 -2.32 -20.43
CA GLN A 199 -16.76 -1.81 -21.61
C GLN A 199 -15.54 -0.99 -21.21
N GLN A 200 -15.70 -0.07 -20.23
CA GLN A 200 -14.59 0.72 -19.70
C GLN A 200 -13.52 -0.18 -19.05
N PHE A 201 -13.94 -1.18 -18.27
CA PHE A 201 -13.06 -2.15 -17.65
C PHE A 201 -12.27 -2.94 -18.69
N LYS A 202 -12.95 -3.52 -19.69
CA LYS A 202 -12.32 -4.27 -20.78
C LYS A 202 -11.37 -3.39 -21.60
N GLN A 203 -11.78 -2.17 -21.94
CA GLN A 203 -10.92 -1.22 -22.66
C GLN A 203 -9.67 -0.85 -21.86
N SER A 204 -9.81 -0.57 -20.55
CA SER A 204 -8.67 -0.24 -19.68
C SER A 204 -7.75 -1.43 -19.48
N LEU A 205 -8.30 -2.64 -19.34
CA LEU A 205 -7.53 -3.87 -19.13
C LEU A 205 -6.73 -4.25 -20.40
N LEU A 206 -7.34 -4.11 -21.57
CA LEU A 206 -6.75 -4.48 -22.86
C LEU A 206 -5.88 -3.36 -23.47
N HIS A 207 -5.86 -2.16 -22.89
CA HIS A 207 -5.03 -1.06 -23.41
C HIS A 207 -3.55 -1.38 -23.22
N PRO A 208 -2.73 -1.48 -24.28
CA PRO A 208 -1.36 -2.02 -24.18
C PRO A 208 -0.46 -1.25 -23.22
N GLU A 209 -0.57 0.09 -23.18
CA GLU A 209 0.26 0.92 -22.30
C GLU A 209 -0.18 0.80 -20.83
N LEU A 210 -1.51 0.74 -20.58
CA LEU A 210 -2.02 0.51 -19.24
C LEU A 210 -1.67 -0.90 -18.73
N ALA A 211 -1.73 -1.91 -19.60
CA ALA A 211 -1.32 -3.27 -19.26
C ALA A 211 0.16 -3.34 -18.84
N ARG A 212 1.06 -2.61 -19.54
CA ARG A 212 2.49 -2.52 -19.16
C ARG A 212 2.68 -1.86 -17.78
N LEU A 213 1.91 -0.80 -17.48
CA LEU A 213 1.98 -0.13 -16.18
C LEU A 213 1.40 -1.01 -15.07
N ASN A 214 0.32 -1.74 -15.36
CA ASN A 214 -0.26 -2.72 -14.44
C ASN A 214 0.71 -3.88 -14.16
N ALA A 215 1.42 -4.38 -15.17
CA ALA A 215 2.49 -5.34 -14.99
C ALA A 215 3.66 -4.75 -14.18
N GLY A 216 4.02 -3.48 -14.41
CA GLY A 216 5.06 -2.79 -13.67
C GLY A 216 4.77 -2.71 -12.18
N ILE A 217 3.56 -2.27 -11.78
CA ILE A 217 3.18 -2.19 -10.36
C ILE A 217 3.04 -3.57 -9.73
N PHE A 218 2.52 -4.56 -10.47
CA PHE A 218 2.45 -5.94 -10.04
C PHE A 218 3.85 -6.47 -9.69
N ILE A 219 4.83 -6.33 -10.61
CA ILE A 219 6.21 -6.79 -10.39
C ILE A 219 6.87 -6.02 -9.24
N LEU A 220 6.67 -4.70 -9.16
CA LEU A 220 7.24 -3.87 -8.10
C LEU A 220 6.82 -4.36 -6.71
N HIS A 221 5.54 -4.66 -6.53
CA HIS A 221 5.01 -5.13 -5.25
C HIS A 221 5.29 -6.62 -4.99
N LEU A 222 5.38 -7.44 -6.04
CA LEU A 222 5.86 -8.81 -5.93
C LEU A 222 7.28 -8.82 -5.37
N VAL A 223 8.19 -8.06 -5.99
CA VAL A 223 9.59 -7.97 -5.55
C VAL A 223 9.68 -7.38 -4.14
N MET A 224 8.92 -6.34 -3.83
CA MET A 224 8.86 -5.75 -2.48
C MET A 224 8.47 -6.80 -1.44
N THR A 225 7.37 -7.50 -1.64
CA THR A 225 6.87 -8.44 -0.63
C THR A 225 7.79 -9.65 -0.50
N ALA A 226 8.29 -10.21 -1.61
CA ALA A 226 9.28 -11.28 -1.58
C ALA A 226 10.56 -10.87 -0.84
N SER A 227 11.06 -9.65 -1.07
CA SER A 227 12.21 -9.11 -0.35
C SER A 227 11.94 -9.04 1.15
N PHE A 228 10.75 -8.60 1.58
CA PHE A 228 10.41 -8.51 3.01
C PHE A 228 10.14 -9.85 3.70
N VAL A 229 9.94 -10.92 2.95
CA VAL A 229 10.00 -12.29 3.50
C VAL A 229 11.44 -12.66 3.88
N LEU A 230 12.43 -12.22 3.11
CA LEU A 230 13.84 -12.59 3.26
C LEU A 230 14.65 -11.60 4.11
N LEU A 231 14.54 -10.30 3.86
CA LEU A 231 15.39 -9.27 4.44
C LEU A 231 15.49 -9.30 5.98
N PRO A 232 14.39 -9.51 6.73
CA PRO A 232 14.49 -9.59 8.19
C PRO A 232 15.38 -10.74 8.69
N HIS A 233 15.37 -11.86 7.98
CA HIS A 233 16.22 -13.00 8.30
C HIS A 233 17.70 -12.71 7.99
N LEU A 234 17.98 -12.11 6.82
CA LEU A 234 19.33 -11.72 6.43
C LEU A 234 19.95 -10.70 7.40
N LEU A 235 19.14 -9.76 7.92
CA LEU A 235 19.59 -8.80 8.92
C LEU A 235 19.97 -9.47 10.24
N ILE A 236 19.28 -10.54 10.65
CA ILE A 236 19.66 -11.30 11.86
C ILE A 236 20.88 -12.15 11.59
N GLU A 237 20.88 -12.91 10.51
CA GLU A 237 21.88 -13.95 10.25
C GLU A 237 23.25 -13.38 9.86
N TYR A 238 23.26 -12.39 8.97
CA TYR A 238 24.51 -11.84 8.41
C TYR A 238 24.89 -10.46 8.93
N ALA A 239 23.92 -9.63 9.28
CA ALA A 239 24.22 -8.34 9.89
C ALA A 239 24.25 -8.40 11.43
N HIS A 240 23.90 -9.53 12.03
CA HIS A 240 23.83 -9.75 13.48
C HIS A 240 22.97 -8.72 14.23
N LEU A 241 21.95 -8.20 13.54
CA LEU A 241 21.03 -7.19 14.09
C LEU A 241 19.78 -7.87 14.66
N PRO A 242 19.52 -7.73 15.97
CA PRO A 242 18.29 -8.27 16.55
C PRO A 242 17.05 -7.57 15.96
N ALA A 243 15.94 -8.29 15.87
CA ALA A 243 14.69 -7.81 15.27
C ALA A 243 14.21 -6.47 15.84
N SER A 244 14.45 -6.21 17.14
CA SER A 244 14.12 -4.94 17.81
C SER A 244 14.89 -3.73 17.25
N GLN A 245 16.02 -3.94 16.61
CA GLN A 245 16.87 -2.89 16.03
C GLN A 245 16.59 -2.65 14.53
N HIS A 246 15.83 -3.52 13.85
CA HIS A 246 15.53 -3.39 12.43
C HIS A 246 14.90 -2.04 12.08
N GLY A 247 14.06 -1.48 12.96
CA GLY A 247 13.46 -0.16 12.75
C GLY A 247 14.49 0.96 12.60
N TRP A 248 15.59 0.90 13.35
CA TRP A 248 16.68 1.88 13.29
C TRP A 248 17.49 1.79 12.00
N VAL A 249 17.50 0.62 11.37
CA VAL A 249 18.13 0.40 10.06
C VAL A 249 17.19 0.83 8.93
N TYR A 250 15.95 0.37 8.98
CA TYR A 250 14.98 0.68 7.91
C TYR A 250 14.64 2.17 7.83
N LEU A 251 14.51 2.86 8.98
CA LEU A 251 14.12 4.26 8.99
C LEU A 251 15.04 5.17 8.17
N PRO A 252 16.37 5.23 8.42
CA PRO A 252 17.26 6.07 7.63
C PRO A 252 17.33 5.65 6.16
N ILE A 253 17.23 4.34 5.89
CA ILE A 253 17.25 3.80 4.52
C ILE A 253 16.00 4.20 3.75
N VAL A 254 14.79 4.04 4.35
CA VAL A 254 13.52 4.41 3.71
C VAL A 254 13.44 5.91 3.49
N LEU A 255 13.77 6.72 4.51
CA LEU A 255 13.77 8.18 4.41
C LEU A 255 14.85 8.67 3.43
N GLY A 256 16.05 8.13 3.50
CA GLY A 256 17.14 8.44 2.58
C GLY A 256 16.76 8.06 1.14
N GLY A 257 16.14 6.91 0.94
CA GLY A 257 15.62 6.46 -0.34
C GLY A 257 14.55 7.40 -0.90
N PHE A 258 13.65 7.88 -0.04
CA PHE A 258 12.64 8.87 -0.44
C PHE A 258 13.29 10.20 -0.84
N ILE A 259 14.22 10.72 -0.03
CA ILE A 259 14.93 11.96 -0.31
C ILE A 259 15.74 11.84 -1.61
N ALA A 260 16.43 10.73 -1.84
CA ALA A 260 17.23 10.48 -3.04
C ALA A 260 16.37 10.34 -4.32
N ALA A 261 15.12 9.86 -4.20
CA ALA A 261 14.20 9.75 -5.33
C ALA A 261 13.65 11.13 -5.78
N VAL A 262 13.51 12.09 -4.87
CA VAL A 262 12.90 13.42 -5.17
C VAL A 262 13.56 14.16 -6.33
N PRO A 263 14.89 14.30 -6.42
CA PRO A 263 15.53 14.98 -7.56
C PRO A 263 15.20 14.31 -8.90
N ALA A 264 15.18 12.99 -8.96
CA ALA A 264 14.84 12.23 -10.15
C ALA A 264 13.37 12.44 -10.56
N ILE A 265 12.43 12.46 -9.59
CA ILE A 265 11.03 12.78 -9.83
C ILE A 265 10.87 14.20 -10.39
N ILE A 266 11.57 15.17 -9.81
CA ILE A 266 11.55 16.57 -10.29
C ILE A 266 12.09 16.65 -11.73
N ILE A 267 13.17 15.95 -12.06
CA ILE A 267 13.73 15.89 -13.41
C ILE A 267 12.71 15.26 -14.37
N ALA A 268 12.08 14.16 -13.97
CA ALA A 268 11.06 13.47 -14.76
C ALA A 268 9.92 14.42 -15.15
N GLU A 269 9.37 15.15 -14.17
CA GLU A 269 8.20 16.02 -14.39
C GLU A 269 8.58 17.35 -15.07
N LYS A 270 9.56 18.10 -14.52
CA LYS A 270 9.90 19.44 -15.04
C LYS A 270 10.63 19.40 -16.39
N ARG A 271 11.49 18.41 -16.61
CA ARG A 271 12.25 18.28 -17.87
C ARG A 271 11.60 17.34 -18.87
N ARG A 272 10.39 16.83 -18.58
CA ARG A 272 9.65 15.86 -19.41
C ARG A 272 10.47 14.60 -19.77
N LYS A 273 11.35 14.15 -18.86
CA LYS A 273 12.23 13.00 -19.05
C LYS A 273 11.71 11.75 -18.34
N ILE A 274 10.37 11.60 -18.24
CA ILE A 274 9.73 10.51 -17.47
C ILE A 274 10.22 9.14 -17.92
N LYS A 275 10.29 8.89 -19.25
CA LYS A 275 10.78 7.61 -19.79
C LYS A 275 12.19 7.27 -19.35
N GLN A 276 13.11 8.24 -19.42
CA GLN A 276 14.51 8.03 -19.05
C GLN A 276 14.66 7.75 -17.56
N VAL A 277 13.94 8.51 -16.71
CA VAL A 277 13.96 8.33 -15.26
C VAL A 277 13.27 7.02 -14.86
N PHE A 278 12.23 6.60 -15.58
CA PHE A 278 11.57 5.32 -15.36
C PHE A 278 12.50 4.14 -15.68
N ILE A 279 13.21 4.18 -16.81
CA ILE A 279 14.22 3.17 -17.18
C ILE A 279 15.34 3.16 -16.14
N PHE A 280 15.82 4.31 -15.71
CA PHE A 280 16.82 4.42 -14.62
C PHE A 280 16.33 3.76 -13.33
N GLY A 281 15.07 3.99 -12.93
CA GLY A 281 14.46 3.35 -11.77
C GLY A 281 14.43 1.82 -11.87
N ILE A 282 14.07 1.28 -13.04
CA ILE A 282 14.09 -0.18 -13.29
C ILE A 282 15.53 -0.70 -13.21
N SER A 283 16.49 -0.02 -13.88
CA SER A 283 17.90 -0.44 -13.84
C SER A 283 18.46 -0.43 -12.43
N LEU A 284 18.09 0.57 -11.62
CA LEU A 284 18.48 0.67 -10.23
C LEU A 284 17.87 -0.45 -9.38
N MET A 285 16.62 -0.85 -9.64
CA MET A 285 15.99 -1.99 -8.99
C MET A 285 16.73 -3.30 -9.31
N VAL A 286 17.04 -3.53 -10.58
CA VAL A 286 17.81 -4.71 -11.00
C VAL A 286 19.19 -4.72 -10.34
N LEU A 287 19.90 -3.58 -10.34
CA LEU A 287 21.20 -3.46 -9.68
C LEU A 287 21.10 -3.75 -8.17
N SER A 288 20.08 -3.21 -7.50
CA SER A 288 19.83 -3.48 -6.09
C SER A 288 19.67 -4.98 -5.80
N LEU A 289 18.87 -5.69 -6.60
CA LEU A 289 18.65 -7.12 -6.44
C LEU A 289 19.93 -7.92 -6.73
N LEU A 290 20.73 -7.53 -7.72
CA LEU A 290 22.04 -8.16 -7.98
C LEU A 290 22.99 -7.94 -6.82
N VAL A 291 23.09 -6.73 -6.28
CA VAL A 291 23.92 -6.46 -5.09
C VAL A 291 23.46 -7.31 -3.91
N LEU A 292 22.15 -7.38 -3.65
CA LEU A 292 21.60 -8.21 -2.58
C LEU A 292 21.92 -9.70 -2.81
N ALA A 293 21.81 -10.20 -4.04
CA ALA A 293 22.10 -11.60 -4.36
C ALA A 293 23.58 -11.98 -4.20
N ILE A 294 24.51 -11.04 -4.40
CA ILE A 294 25.96 -11.29 -4.34
C ILE A 294 26.51 -10.97 -2.95
N GLU A 295 26.07 -9.86 -2.36
CA GLU A 295 26.70 -9.27 -1.18
C GLU A 295 25.87 -9.44 0.12
N TYR A 296 24.83 -10.28 0.11
CA TYR A 296 23.93 -10.43 1.28
C TYR A 296 24.63 -10.90 2.56
N GLN A 297 25.78 -11.59 2.43
CA GLN A 297 26.57 -12.06 3.57
C GLN A 297 27.44 -10.97 4.20
N HIS A 298 27.68 -9.85 3.50
CA HIS A 298 28.48 -8.75 3.98
C HIS A 298 27.59 -7.64 4.53
N TYR A 299 27.84 -7.21 5.75
CA TYR A 299 27.05 -6.17 6.43
C TYR A 299 26.81 -4.92 5.56
N TRP A 300 27.89 -4.35 5.02
CA TRP A 300 27.81 -3.15 4.20
C TRP A 300 27.19 -3.40 2.83
N GLY A 301 27.42 -4.58 2.25
CA GLY A 301 26.81 -4.99 0.99
C GLY A 301 25.28 -5.14 1.12
N LEU A 302 24.84 -5.79 2.21
CA LEU A 302 23.41 -5.93 2.53
C LEU A 302 22.74 -4.57 2.71
N LEU A 303 23.32 -3.68 3.53
CA LEU A 303 22.76 -2.34 3.76
C LEU A 303 22.76 -1.48 2.49
N PHE A 304 23.79 -1.56 1.69
CA PHE A 304 23.86 -0.85 0.41
C PHE A 304 22.81 -1.36 -0.57
N GLY A 305 22.66 -2.68 -0.71
CA GLY A 305 21.63 -3.29 -1.54
C GLY A 305 20.21 -2.87 -1.11
N ILE A 306 19.89 -2.90 0.20
CA ILE A 306 18.62 -2.42 0.73
C ILE A 306 18.42 -0.92 0.44
N SER A 307 19.47 -0.11 0.56
CA SER A 307 19.39 1.33 0.28
C SER A 307 19.06 1.60 -1.18
N LEU A 308 19.74 0.93 -2.12
CA LEU A 308 19.42 1.02 -3.55
C LEU A 308 17.99 0.56 -3.84
N PHE A 309 17.55 -0.51 -3.18
CA PHE A 309 16.19 -1.02 -3.31
C PHE A 309 15.16 0.06 -2.98
N PHE A 310 15.29 0.73 -1.84
CA PHE A 310 14.33 1.76 -1.44
C PHE A 310 14.39 3.02 -2.31
N VAL A 311 15.55 3.41 -2.83
CA VAL A 311 15.63 4.49 -3.82
C VAL A 311 14.85 4.12 -5.08
N ALA A 312 15.09 2.93 -5.62
CA ALA A 312 14.41 2.44 -6.82
C ALA A 312 12.90 2.27 -6.60
N PHE A 313 12.52 1.67 -5.47
CA PHE A 313 11.13 1.45 -5.10
C PHE A 313 10.35 2.77 -4.99
N ASN A 314 10.85 3.74 -4.21
CA ASN A 314 10.20 5.04 -4.04
C ASN A 314 10.09 5.82 -5.36
N LEU A 315 11.11 5.72 -6.22
CA LEU A 315 11.10 6.35 -7.54
C LEU A 315 10.02 5.73 -8.44
N LEU A 316 9.99 4.41 -8.55
CA LEU A 316 9.02 3.69 -9.40
C LEU A 316 7.59 3.81 -8.86
N GLU A 317 7.40 3.75 -7.54
CA GLU A 317 6.10 3.91 -6.87
C GLU A 317 5.50 5.31 -7.11
N ALA A 318 6.34 6.34 -7.22
CA ALA A 318 5.89 7.69 -7.56
C ALA A 318 5.59 7.86 -9.06
N LEU A 319 6.38 7.24 -9.94
CA LEU A 319 6.26 7.43 -11.39
C LEU A 319 5.13 6.62 -12.01
N LEU A 320 4.90 5.38 -11.55
CA LEU A 320 3.90 4.48 -12.13
C LEU A 320 2.48 5.06 -12.10
N PRO A 321 1.93 5.54 -10.94
CA PRO A 321 0.59 6.13 -10.92
C PRO A 321 0.54 7.48 -11.66
N SER A 322 1.64 8.25 -11.69
CA SER A 322 1.74 9.48 -12.50
C SER A 322 1.59 9.16 -13.99
N LEU A 323 2.30 8.16 -14.50
CA LEU A 323 2.18 7.70 -15.88
C LEU A 323 0.77 7.19 -16.19
N LEU A 324 0.22 6.35 -15.29
CA LEU A 324 -1.13 5.82 -15.43
C LEU A 324 -2.16 6.94 -15.60
N SER A 325 -2.10 7.96 -14.73
CA SER A 325 -3.03 9.08 -14.76
C SER A 325 -2.94 9.94 -16.03
N LYS A 326 -1.77 9.95 -16.69
CA LYS A 326 -1.53 10.68 -17.96
C LYS A 326 -2.00 9.90 -19.19
N ILE A 327 -1.91 8.57 -19.13
CA ILE A 327 -2.24 7.66 -20.26
C ILE A 327 -3.71 7.26 -20.23
N ALA A 328 -4.29 7.10 -19.04
CA ALA A 328 -5.68 6.67 -18.89
C ALA A 328 -6.65 7.68 -19.53
N PRO A 329 -7.60 7.19 -20.38
CA PRO A 329 -8.61 8.04 -21.00
C PRO A 329 -9.44 8.80 -19.94
N ALA A 330 -9.85 10.03 -20.25
CA ALA A 330 -10.51 10.92 -19.30
C ALA A 330 -11.76 10.29 -18.64
N GLY A 331 -12.53 9.49 -19.39
CA GLY A 331 -13.75 8.82 -18.90
C GLY A 331 -13.52 7.54 -18.10
N SER A 332 -12.31 6.95 -18.12
CA SER A 332 -12.03 5.64 -17.51
C SER A 332 -10.87 5.68 -16.50
N LYS A 333 -10.43 6.88 -16.07
CA LYS A 333 -9.30 7.01 -15.13
C LYS A 333 -9.53 6.27 -13.82
N ALA A 334 -10.73 6.33 -13.25
CA ALA A 334 -11.06 5.64 -12.00
C ALA A 334 -10.98 4.12 -12.17
N THR A 335 -11.50 3.60 -13.29
CA THR A 335 -11.44 2.17 -13.64
C THR A 335 -9.99 1.71 -13.84
N ALA A 336 -9.18 2.49 -14.58
CA ALA A 336 -7.76 2.19 -14.79
C ALA A 336 -6.97 2.17 -13.45
N MET A 337 -7.22 3.13 -12.55
CA MET A 337 -6.64 3.16 -11.21
C MET A 337 -7.09 1.96 -10.36
N GLY A 338 -8.34 1.52 -10.49
CA GLY A 338 -8.85 0.34 -9.80
C GLY A 338 -8.13 -0.94 -10.25
N ILE A 339 -7.97 -1.14 -11.56
CA ILE A 339 -7.22 -2.28 -12.14
C ILE A 339 -5.75 -2.24 -11.69
N TYR A 340 -5.14 -1.07 -11.72
CA TYR A 340 -3.77 -0.84 -11.26
C TYR A 340 -3.60 -1.22 -9.78
N SER A 341 -4.49 -0.76 -8.90
CA SER A 341 -4.45 -1.11 -7.48
C SER A 341 -4.69 -2.60 -7.24
N SER A 342 -5.57 -3.25 -8.03
CA SER A 342 -5.74 -4.71 -7.96
C SER A 342 -4.45 -5.43 -8.38
N GLY A 343 -3.78 -4.98 -9.44
CA GLY A 343 -2.47 -5.48 -9.84
C GLY A 343 -1.41 -5.33 -8.76
N GLN A 344 -1.38 -4.18 -8.09
CA GLN A 344 -0.49 -3.89 -6.95
C GLN A 344 -0.67 -4.92 -5.81
N PHE A 345 -1.89 -5.11 -5.34
CA PHE A 345 -2.18 -6.04 -4.25
C PHE A 345 -2.00 -7.49 -4.66
N PHE A 346 -2.30 -7.84 -5.90
CA PHE A 346 -2.06 -9.18 -6.42
C PHE A 346 -0.56 -9.48 -6.53
N GLY A 347 0.26 -8.48 -6.92
CA GLY A 347 1.72 -8.58 -6.87
C GLY A 347 2.24 -8.84 -5.46
N ALA A 348 1.72 -8.11 -4.47
CA ALA A 348 2.06 -8.33 -3.07
C ALA A 348 1.69 -9.74 -2.58
N PHE A 349 0.55 -10.28 -3.02
CA PHE A 349 0.18 -11.67 -2.75
C PHE A 349 1.18 -12.66 -3.34
N CYS A 350 1.47 -12.54 -4.63
CA CYS A 350 2.42 -13.44 -5.30
C CYS A 350 3.80 -13.39 -4.65
N GLY A 351 4.29 -12.19 -4.31
CA GLY A 351 5.57 -12.04 -3.63
C GLY A 351 5.62 -12.62 -2.22
N GLY A 352 4.48 -12.72 -1.54
CA GLY A 352 4.38 -13.40 -0.25
C GLY A 352 4.42 -14.92 -0.36
N VAL A 353 3.87 -15.48 -1.45
CA VAL A 353 3.76 -16.94 -1.65
C VAL A 353 5.03 -17.53 -2.28
N LEU A 354 5.82 -16.74 -3.02
CA LEU A 354 7.11 -17.15 -3.59
C LEU A 354 8.17 -17.36 -2.50
#